data_2dee06f8b0c87add2f9462b6a6f8d045
#
_entry.id   2dee06f8b0c87add2f9462b6a6f8d045
#
_cell.length_a   1.000
_cell.length_b   1.000
_cell.length_c   1.000
_cell.angle_alpha   90.00
_cell.angle_beta   90.00
_cell.angle_gamma   90.00
#
_symmetry.space_group_name_H-M   'P 1'
#
loop_
_entity.id
_entity.type
_entity.pdbx_description
1 polymer ?
#
loop_
_entity_poly.entity_id
_entity_poly.type
_entity_poly.pdbx_seq_one_letter_code
_entity_poly.pdbx_strand_id
1 'polypeptide(L)'
;TFINRPVLSTVISIVIVILGVIGLVSLPITQYPEIAPPTIRVTTSYQGANAQTVLNSVIIPLEEQINGVENMDYMSSSATNTGNATITITFKQGTDPDMAAVNVQNRVSKALGLLPAEVTRVGVITQKSQSSMLIVFSLVDVEDRYDFAFLENYAKINVLPQIQRVQGVGDAMVMGADYSMRIWLDPEKMAEYGFVPTDISGVLADQNIEAAPGTIGERNNNTYQYTMRYRGRLTSPEQFENIVLRSNEDGGVIRLGDVARIELGRMTYG
;
A
#
# COMPACT_ATOMS: atom_id res chain seq x y z
N THR A 1 28.94 -18.77 60.04
CA THR A 1 28.34 -20.03 59.54
C THR A 1 28.99 -20.48 58.23
N PHE A 2 29.31 -19.59 57.31
CA PHE A 2 29.92 -19.92 56.02
C PHE A 2 31.36 -20.40 56.09
N ILE A 3 32.15 -19.89 57.04
CA ILE A 3 33.55 -20.28 57.26
C ILE A 3 33.64 -21.74 57.70
N ASN A 4 32.66 -22.22 58.48
CA ASN A 4 32.67 -23.58 59.02
C ASN A 4 32.05 -24.62 58.08
N ARG A 5 31.52 -24.20 56.91
CA ARG A 5 30.89 -25.06 55.90
C ARG A 5 31.34 -24.68 54.50
N PRO A 6 32.59 -24.97 54.09
CA PRO A 6 33.16 -24.47 52.86
C PRO A 6 32.39 -24.98 51.59
N VAL A 7 31.88 -26.22 51.63
CA VAL A 7 31.09 -26.76 50.50
C VAL A 7 29.79 -25.98 50.28
N LEU A 8 29.10 -25.63 51.35
CA LEU A 8 27.87 -24.82 51.25
C LEU A 8 28.13 -23.42 50.65
N SER A 9 29.22 -22.80 51.10
CA SER A 9 29.64 -21.47 50.60
C SER A 9 29.96 -21.53 49.11
N THR A 10 30.69 -22.55 48.66
CA THR A 10 31.06 -22.73 47.26
C THR A 10 29.81 -22.96 46.39
N VAL A 11 28.89 -23.79 46.82
CA VAL A 11 27.64 -24.07 46.08
C VAL A 11 26.80 -22.79 45.93
N ILE A 12 26.63 -22.04 47.02
CA ILE A 12 25.88 -20.77 46.95
C ILE A 12 26.55 -19.77 46.03
N SER A 13 27.89 -19.63 46.04
CA SER A 13 28.61 -18.77 45.12
C SER A 13 28.42 -19.16 43.68
N ILE A 14 28.48 -20.45 43.36
CA ILE A 14 28.24 -20.96 41.99
C ILE A 14 26.80 -20.65 41.54
N VAL A 15 25.81 -20.88 42.41
CA VAL A 15 24.40 -20.58 42.09
C VAL A 15 24.20 -19.11 41.82
N ILE A 16 24.80 -18.21 42.61
CA ILE A 16 24.70 -16.75 42.41
C ILE A 16 25.34 -16.38 41.08
N VAL A 17 26.50 -16.93 40.73
CA VAL A 17 27.15 -16.67 39.42
C VAL A 17 26.28 -17.13 38.25
N ILE A 18 25.72 -18.36 38.36
CA ILE A 18 24.83 -18.90 37.33
C ILE A 18 23.59 -18.00 37.14
N LEU A 19 22.93 -17.60 38.25
CA LEU A 19 21.78 -16.70 38.20
C LEU A 19 22.17 -15.32 37.62
N GLY A 20 23.36 -14.80 37.94
CA GLY A 20 23.89 -13.56 37.38
C GLY A 20 24.09 -13.66 35.85
N VAL A 21 24.67 -14.77 35.38
CA VAL A 21 24.87 -15.01 33.94
C VAL A 21 23.52 -15.15 33.21
N ILE A 22 22.58 -15.93 33.78
CA ILE A 22 21.25 -16.05 33.19
C ILE A 22 20.54 -14.69 33.16
N GLY A 23 20.62 -13.92 34.24
CA GLY A 23 20.06 -12.57 34.29
C GLY A 23 20.68 -11.66 33.24
N LEU A 24 22.01 -11.70 33.06
CA LEU A 24 22.70 -10.88 32.07
C LEU A 24 22.28 -11.21 30.64
N VAL A 25 22.10 -12.47 30.31
CA VAL A 25 21.70 -12.93 28.96
C VAL A 25 20.21 -12.66 28.71
N SER A 26 19.38 -12.66 29.74
CA SER A 26 17.93 -12.45 29.60
C SER A 26 17.52 -10.98 29.66
N LEU A 27 18.42 -10.08 30.03
CA LEU A 27 18.14 -8.63 30.02
C LEU A 27 18.01 -8.13 28.58
N PRO A 28 16.87 -7.52 28.20
CA PRO A 28 16.75 -6.89 26.90
C PRO A 28 17.71 -5.71 26.84
N ILE A 29 18.62 -5.73 25.85
CA ILE A 29 19.54 -4.62 25.58
C ILE A 29 18.85 -3.68 24.62
N THR A 30 18.27 -2.61 25.13
CA THR A 30 17.82 -1.48 24.32
C THR A 30 18.81 -0.33 24.50
N GLN A 31 19.30 0.21 23.38
CA GLN A 31 20.26 1.32 23.41
C GLN A 31 19.65 2.60 23.97
N TYR A 32 18.34 2.77 23.81
CA TYR A 32 17.53 3.85 24.38
C TYR A 32 16.23 3.28 24.92
N PRO A 33 15.70 3.82 26.06
CA PRO A 33 14.36 3.48 26.49
C PRO A 33 13.36 3.82 25.38
N GLU A 34 12.33 3.00 25.21
CA GLU A 34 11.21 3.32 24.32
C GLU A 34 10.42 4.50 24.90
N ILE A 35 10.89 5.72 24.61
CA ILE A 35 10.28 6.97 25.08
C ILE A 35 9.23 7.46 24.06
N ALA A 36 9.32 6.99 22.80
CA ALA A 36 8.39 7.40 21.77
C ALA A 36 7.02 6.74 22.00
N PRO A 37 5.94 7.53 22.09
CA PRO A 37 4.59 7.00 22.17
C PRO A 37 4.27 6.22 20.91
N PRO A 38 3.52 5.09 21.01
CA PRO A 38 3.10 4.33 19.84
C PRO A 38 2.24 5.19 18.93
N THR A 39 2.49 5.10 17.62
CA THR A 39 1.73 5.83 16.60
C THR A 39 1.16 4.87 15.58
N ILE A 40 -0.10 5.09 15.20
CA ILE A 40 -0.79 4.37 14.14
C ILE A 40 -1.07 5.37 13.01
N ARG A 41 -0.72 4.97 11.79
CA ARG A 41 -0.97 5.77 10.59
C ARG A 41 -2.07 5.12 9.77
N VAL A 42 -3.05 5.94 9.38
CA VAL A 42 -4.12 5.58 8.46
C VAL A 42 -3.91 6.37 7.18
N THR A 43 -3.81 5.68 6.06
CA THR A 43 -3.58 6.31 4.75
C THR A 43 -4.58 5.82 3.72
N THR A 44 -4.99 6.72 2.84
CA THR A 44 -5.79 6.40 1.66
C THR A 44 -5.58 7.46 0.59
N SER A 45 -6.11 7.21 -0.61
CA SER A 45 -6.01 8.14 -1.73
C SER A 45 -7.36 8.31 -2.41
N TYR A 46 -7.73 9.56 -2.66
CA TYR A 46 -8.87 9.96 -3.48
C TYR A 46 -8.36 10.63 -4.75
N GLN A 47 -8.10 9.83 -5.77
CA GLN A 47 -7.51 10.31 -7.01
C GLN A 47 -8.39 11.36 -7.69
N GLY A 48 -7.78 12.44 -8.14
CA GLY A 48 -8.46 13.55 -8.80
C GLY A 48 -9.13 14.56 -7.86
N ALA A 49 -9.13 14.31 -6.54
CA ALA A 49 -9.66 15.25 -5.56
C ALA A 49 -8.57 16.23 -5.09
N ASN A 50 -8.96 17.48 -4.85
CA ASN A 50 -8.11 18.46 -4.19
C ASN A 50 -8.11 18.27 -2.66
N ALA A 51 -7.19 18.93 -1.97
CA ALA A 51 -7.03 18.79 -0.52
C ALA A 51 -8.32 19.10 0.27
N GLN A 52 -9.11 20.09 -0.15
CA GLN A 52 -10.35 20.45 0.53
C GLN A 52 -11.43 19.35 0.37
N THR A 53 -11.54 18.75 -0.81
CA THR A 53 -12.44 17.62 -1.05
C THR A 53 -12.01 16.39 -0.23
N VAL A 54 -10.70 16.09 -0.21
CA VAL A 54 -10.15 15.00 0.61
C VAL A 54 -10.43 15.24 2.09
N LEU A 55 -10.25 16.46 2.59
CA LEU A 55 -10.56 16.82 3.96
C LEU A 55 -12.01 16.53 4.30
N ASN A 56 -12.95 17.05 3.51
CA ASN A 56 -14.37 16.99 3.81
C ASN A 56 -14.97 15.59 3.62
N SER A 57 -14.53 14.87 2.54
CA SER A 57 -15.18 13.61 2.17
C SER A 57 -14.47 12.37 2.70
N VAL A 58 -13.22 12.50 3.17
CA VAL A 58 -12.40 11.36 3.61
C VAL A 58 -11.90 11.54 5.03
N ILE A 59 -11.20 12.64 5.32
CA ILE A 59 -10.55 12.83 6.62
C ILE A 59 -11.60 13.01 7.71
N ILE A 60 -12.55 13.93 7.57
CA ILE A 60 -13.55 14.22 8.60
C ILE A 60 -14.35 12.96 8.98
N PRO A 61 -14.94 12.19 8.05
CA PRO A 61 -15.63 10.96 8.40
C PRO A 61 -14.76 9.91 9.09
N LEU A 62 -13.49 9.79 8.70
CA LEU A 62 -12.54 8.89 9.35
C LEU A 62 -12.20 9.37 10.77
N GLU A 63 -11.90 10.65 10.95
CA GLU A 63 -11.61 11.24 12.27
C GLU A 63 -12.75 11.08 13.25
N GLU A 64 -13.99 11.34 12.80
CA GLU A 64 -15.18 11.16 13.63
C GLU A 64 -15.32 9.74 14.16
N GLN A 65 -15.04 8.74 13.35
CA GLN A 65 -15.11 7.34 13.75
C GLN A 65 -13.91 6.90 14.59
N ILE A 66 -12.71 7.38 14.27
CA ILE A 66 -11.48 7.06 15.00
C ILE A 66 -11.46 7.73 16.36
N ASN A 67 -12.05 8.91 16.48
CA ASN A 67 -12.08 9.66 17.73
C ASN A 67 -12.64 8.82 18.88
N GLY A 68 -11.98 8.90 20.03
CA GLY A 68 -12.33 8.11 21.22
C GLY A 68 -11.85 6.65 21.19
N VAL A 69 -10.86 6.30 20.36
CA VAL A 69 -10.11 5.04 20.53
C VAL A 69 -9.41 5.04 21.88
N GLU A 70 -9.44 3.90 22.54
CA GLU A 70 -8.85 3.72 23.88
C GLU A 70 -7.36 4.08 23.89
N ASN A 71 -6.94 4.80 24.94
CA ASN A 71 -5.57 5.29 25.14
C ASN A 71 -5.05 6.26 24.06
N MET A 72 -5.90 6.78 23.18
CA MET A 72 -5.51 7.84 22.25
C MET A 72 -5.13 9.09 23.04
N ASP A 73 -4.03 9.72 22.64
CA ASP A 73 -3.57 11.01 23.19
C ASP A 73 -4.04 12.15 22.28
N TYR A 74 -3.58 12.14 21.04
CA TYR A 74 -4.03 13.09 20.03
C TYR A 74 -4.00 12.47 18.63
N MET A 75 -4.64 13.16 17.70
CA MET A 75 -4.71 12.80 16.29
C MET A 75 -4.36 14.01 15.43
N SER A 76 -3.60 13.79 14.37
CA SER A 76 -3.27 14.81 13.37
C SER A 76 -3.50 14.28 11.98
N SER A 77 -4.02 15.12 11.09
CA SER A 77 -4.36 14.72 9.73
C SER A 77 -3.78 15.67 8.70
N SER A 78 -3.49 15.15 7.54
CA SER A 78 -3.04 15.93 6.39
C SER A 78 -3.71 15.46 5.10
N ALA A 79 -4.07 16.42 4.26
CA ALA A 79 -4.57 16.21 2.92
C ALA A 79 -3.69 16.91 1.90
N THR A 80 -3.45 16.29 0.75
CA THR A 80 -2.67 16.89 -0.34
C THR A 80 -3.56 17.16 -1.56
N ASN A 81 -3.14 18.10 -2.41
CA ASN A 81 -3.83 18.37 -3.68
C ASN A 81 -3.66 17.24 -4.71
N THR A 82 -2.83 16.24 -4.42
CA THR A 82 -2.71 15.01 -5.19
C THR A 82 -3.71 13.93 -4.77
N GLY A 83 -4.62 14.26 -3.84
CA GLY A 83 -5.66 13.34 -3.38
C GLY A 83 -5.26 12.43 -2.23
N ASN A 84 -4.06 12.53 -1.67
CA ASN A 84 -3.63 11.68 -0.57
C ASN A 84 -4.14 12.20 0.78
N ALA A 85 -4.64 11.28 1.60
CA ALA A 85 -5.05 11.50 2.99
C ALA A 85 -4.16 10.70 3.92
N THR A 86 -3.67 11.32 4.98
CA THR A 86 -2.91 10.67 6.05
C THR A 86 -3.43 11.14 7.40
N ILE A 87 -3.78 10.20 8.27
CA ILE A 87 -4.18 10.45 9.65
C ILE A 87 -3.17 9.74 10.55
N THR A 88 -2.55 10.46 11.44
CA THR A 88 -1.59 9.92 12.42
C THR A 88 -2.21 10.01 13.80
N ILE A 89 -2.38 8.85 14.44
CA ILE A 89 -2.95 8.72 15.77
C ILE A 89 -1.81 8.40 16.74
N THR A 90 -1.62 9.23 17.74
CA THR A 90 -0.60 9.07 18.79
C THR A 90 -1.30 8.56 20.05
N PHE A 91 -0.73 7.51 20.65
CA PHE A 91 -1.24 6.87 21.86
C PHE A 91 -0.41 7.24 23.07
N LYS A 92 -0.99 7.04 24.25
CA LYS A 92 -0.28 7.21 25.52
C LYS A 92 0.87 6.20 25.60
N GLN A 93 1.96 6.62 26.26
CA GLN A 93 3.09 5.73 26.50
C GLN A 93 2.67 4.47 27.27
N GLY A 94 3.21 3.32 26.87
CA GLY A 94 2.88 2.02 27.45
C GLY A 94 1.64 1.36 26.84
N THR A 95 1.01 1.97 25.83
CA THR A 95 -0.06 1.33 25.06
C THR A 95 0.55 0.28 24.13
N ASP A 96 -0.06 -0.92 24.07
CA ASP A 96 0.33 -1.97 23.12
C ASP A 96 0.04 -1.52 21.68
N PRO A 97 1.06 -1.42 20.81
CA PRO A 97 0.90 -0.96 19.43
C PRO A 97 0.04 -1.90 18.58
N ASP A 98 0.05 -3.20 18.88
CA ASP A 98 -0.73 -4.18 18.13
C ASP A 98 -2.22 -4.05 18.44
N MET A 99 -2.57 -3.91 19.71
CA MET A 99 -3.95 -3.66 20.12
C MET A 99 -4.44 -2.29 19.65
N ALA A 100 -3.59 -1.27 19.68
CA ALA A 100 -3.91 0.05 19.15
C ALA A 100 -4.24 -0.02 17.65
N ALA A 101 -3.43 -0.73 16.85
CA ALA A 101 -3.68 -0.91 15.42
C ALA A 101 -5.01 -1.64 15.15
N VAL A 102 -5.31 -2.69 15.90
CA VAL A 102 -6.59 -3.43 15.80
C VAL A 102 -7.77 -2.52 16.14
N ASN A 103 -7.67 -1.75 17.22
CA ASN A 103 -8.73 -0.83 17.63
C ASN A 103 -8.99 0.26 16.60
N VAL A 104 -7.93 0.86 16.04
CA VAL A 104 -8.04 1.83 14.94
C VAL A 104 -8.66 1.18 13.70
N GLN A 105 -8.19 -0.01 13.31
CA GLN A 105 -8.73 -0.72 12.14
C GLN A 105 -10.22 -1.02 12.29
N ASN A 106 -10.67 -1.41 13.48
CA ASN A 106 -12.10 -1.62 13.76
C ASN A 106 -12.92 -0.35 13.59
N ARG A 107 -12.37 0.81 13.98
CA ARG A 107 -13.01 2.12 13.79
C ARG A 107 -13.02 2.54 12.32
N VAL A 108 -11.91 2.37 11.61
CA VAL A 108 -11.81 2.62 10.17
C VAL A 108 -12.82 1.78 9.41
N SER A 109 -12.99 0.49 9.77
CA SER A 109 -13.95 -0.39 9.13
C SER A 109 -15.40 0.11 9.23
N LYS A 110 -15.75 0.77 10.32
CA LYS A 110 -17.07 1.41 10.49
C LYS A 110 -17.24 2.64 9.59
N ALA A 111 -16.15 3.35 9.32
CA ALA A 111 -16.16 4.54 8.47
C ALA A 111 -16.29 4.22 6.98
N LEU A 112 -15.94 3.00 6.53
CA LEU A 112 -15.87 2.65 5.10
C LEU A 112 -17.20 2.93 4.36
N GLY A 113 -18.35 2.72 5.02
CA GLY A 113 -19.66 3.00 4.42
C GLY A 113 -19.99 4.49 4.25
N LEU A 114 -19.19 5.37 4.85
CA LEU A 114 -19.36 6.84 4.78
C LEU A 114 -18.44 7.46 3.72
N LEU A 115 -17.48 6.69 3.20
CA LEU A 115 -16.46 7.16 2.26
C LEU A 115 -16.95 7.05 0.81
N PRO A 116 -16.43 7.92 -0.09
CA PRO A 116 -16.66 7.79 -1.52
C PRO A 116 -16.26 6.41 -2.07
N ALA A 117 -16.99 5.94 -3.08
CA ALA A 117 -16.76 4.61 -3.68
C ALA A 117 -15.32 4.46 -4.25
N GLU A 118 -14.75 5.53 -4.79
CA GLU A 118 -13.38 5.58 -5.30
C GLU A 118 -12.35 5.32 -4.20
N VAL A 119 -12.55 5.91 -3.02
CA VAL A 119 -11.69 5.72 -1.85
C VAL A 119 -11.83 4.31 -1.31
N THR A 120 -13.04 3.80 -1.22
CA THR A 120 -13.32 2.44 -0.73
C THR A 120 -12.71 1.38 -1.67
N ARG A 121 -12.70 1.63 -2.99
CA ARG A 121 -12.08 0.75 -3.98
C ARG A 121 -10.56 0.72 -3.89
N VAL A 122 -9.92 1.87 -3.60
CA VAL A 122 -8.46 1.93 -3.33
C VAL A 122 -8.13 1.28 -2.00
N GLY A 123 -9.00 1.43 -1.01
CA GLY A 123 -8.86 0.94 0.34
C GLY A 123 -8.25 1.96 1.29
N VAL A 124 -8.48 1.72 2.59
CA VAL A 124 -7.89 2.49 3.69
C VAL A 124 -6.91 1.58 4.42
N ILE A 125 -5.66 1.98 4.46
CA ILE A 125 -4.56 1.20 5.04
C ILE A 125 -4.28 1.72 6.44
N THR A 126 -4.31 0.83 7.43
CA THR A 126 -3.93 1.11 8.81
C THR A 126 -2.63 0.37 9.13
N GLN A 127 -1.62 1.08 9.58
CA GLN A 127 -0.32 0.49 9.89
C GLN A 127 0.30 1.14 11.12
N LYS A 128 1.13 0.37 11.84
CA LYS A 128 1.98 0.91 12.89
C LYS A 128 3.01 1.83 12.27
N SER A 129 3.24 2.99 12.87
CA SER A 129 4.25 3.94 12.42
C SER A 129 5.28 4.12 13.52
N GLN A 130 6.53 3.80 13.24
CA GLN A 130 7.64 4.19 14.10
C GLN A 130 8.23 5.51 13.58
N SER A 131 8.58 6.39 14.51
CA SER A 131 9.07 7.73 14.19
C SER A 131 10.52 7.76 13.71
N SER A 132 11.25 6.65 13.81
CA SER A 132 12.67 6.58 13.44
C SER A 132 12.90 5.53 12.37
N MET A 133 13.55 5.94 11.28
CA MET A 133 14.10 5.00 10.29
C MET A 133 15.39 4.42 10.85
N LEU A 134 15.50 3.09 10.87
CA LEU A 134 16.71 2.39 11.32
C LEU A 134 17.83 2.55 10.30
N ILE A 135 17.52 2.36 9.02
CA ILE A 135 18.50 2.39 7.94
C ILE A 135 17.84 2.77 6.61
N VAL A 136 18.59 3.47 5.78
CA VAL A 136 18.19 3.81 4.41
C VAL A 136 19.25 3.24 3.46
N PHE A 137 18.78 2.52 2.44
CA PHE A 137 19.62 1.99 1.37
C PHE A 137 19.36 2.74 0.07
N SER A 138 20.40 2.98 -0.69
CA SER A 138 20.27 3.45 -2.07
C SER A 138 20.63 2.34 -3.03
N LEU A 139 19.74 2.07 -3.98
CA LEU A 139 20.03 1.18 -5.11
C LEU A 139 20.55 2.02 -6.26
N VAL A 140 21.76 1.72 -6.73
CA VAL A 140 22.44 2.49 -7.78
C VAL A 140 22.90 1.53 -8.88
N ASP A 141 22.65 1.88 -10.13
CA ASP A 141 23.29 1.23 -11.28
C ASP A 141 24.62 1.95 -11.58
N VAL A 142 25.72 1.26 -11.39
CA VAL A 142 27.08 1.79 -11.59
C VAL A 142 27.40 2.00 -13.08
N GLU A 143 26.72 1.25 -13.94
CA GLU A 143 26.96 1.28 -15.40
C GLU A 143 25.94 2.15 -16.16
N ASP A 144 25.00 2.78 -15.44
CA ASP A 144 23.94 3.66 -15.98
C ASP A 144 23.15 3.00 -17.13
N ARG A 145 22.87 1.69 -16.98
CA ARG A 145 22.13 0.90 -17.97
C ARG A 145 20.61 0.98 -17.76
N TYR A 146 20.19 1.25 -16.53
CA TYR A 146 18.79 1.24 -16.12
C TYR A 146 18.36 2.60 -15.61
N ASP A 147 17.18 3.03 -16.02
CA ASP A 147 16.60 4.26 -15.53
C ASP A 147 16.13 4.14 -14.08
N PHE A 148 15.90 5.26 -13.47
CA PHE A 148 15.50 5.34 -12.07
C PHE A 148 14.15 4.63 -11.81
N ALA A 149 13.21 4.69 -12.74
CA ALA A 149 11.91 4.02 -12.62
C ALA A 149 12.03 2.50 -12.64
N PHE A 150 12.96 1.97 -13.43
CA PHE A 150 13.27 0.54 -13.42
C PHE A 150 13.87 0.11 -12.07
N LEU A 151 14.82 0.88 -11.53
CA LEU A 151 15.44 0.56 -10.24
C LEU A 151 14.44 0.60 -9.08
N GLU A 152 13.52 1.57 -9.07
CA GLU A 152 12.43 1.63 -8.10
C GLU A 152 11.53 0.38 -8.18
N ASN A 153 11.10 0.01 -9.38
CA ASN A 153 10.24 -1.15 -9.59
C ASN A 153 10.97 -2.45 -9.23
N TYR A 154 12.26 -2.58 -9.60
CA TYR A 154 13.09 -3.71 -9.22
C TYR A 154 13.23 -3.84 -7.70
N ALA A 155 13.50 -2.72 -7.03
CA ALA A 155 13.58 -2.68 -5.57
C ALA A 155 12.26 -3.14 -4.93
N LYS A 156 11.12 -2.68 -5.45
CA LYS A 156 9.79 -3.01 -4.93
C LYS A 156 9.43 -4.48 -5.11
N ILE A 157 9.75 -5.06 -6.27
CA ILE A 157 9.36 -6.44 -6.59
C ILE A 157 10.34 -7.45 -6.00
N ASN A 158 11.65 -7.16 -6.04
CA ASN A 158 12.68 -8.14 -5.71
C ASN A 158 13.33 -7.92 -4.35
N VAL A 159 13.60 -6.67 -3.95
CA VAL A 159 14.37 -6.36 -2.74
C VAL A 159 13.45 -6.20 -1.53
N LEU A 160 12.39 -5.40 -1.65
CA LEU A 160 11.48 -5.10 -0.54
C LEU A 160 10.89 -6.35 0.13
N PRO A 161 10.36 -7.36 -0.61
CA PRO A 161 9.80 -8.55 0.03
C PRO A 161 10.83 -9.39 0.78
N GLN A 162 12.11 -9.32 0.37
CA GLN A 162 13.19 -10.03 1.06
C GLN A 162 13.55 -9.34 2.37
N ILE A 163 13.63 -7.99 2.36
CA ILE A 163 13.88 -7.21 3.58
C ILE A 163 12.75 -7.38 4.59
N GLN A 164 11.49 -7.33 4.15
CA GLN A 164 10.32 -7.50 5.04
C GLN A 164 10.26 -8.88 5.72
N ARG A 165 10.92 -9.90 5.17
CA ARG A 165 10.99 -11.25 5.77
C ARG A 165 12.11 -11.40 6.80
N VAL A 166 13.01 -10.42 6.91
CA VAL A 166 14.09 -10.48 7.90
C VAL A 166 13.51 -10.30 9.29
N GLN A 167 13.85 -11.21 10.19
CA GLN A 167 13.40 -11.14 11.59
C GLN A 167 13.89 -9.84 12.25
N GLY A 168 13.00 -9.10 12.87
CA GLY A 168 13.29 -7.81 13.51
C GLY A 168 13.01 -6.59 12.63
N VAL A 169 12.68 -6.76 11.34
CA VAL A 169 12.20 -5.67 10.49
C VAL A 169 10.72 -5.47 10.75
N GLY A 170 10.35 -4.31 11.27
CA GLY A 170 8.95 -3.95 11.53
C GLY A 170 8.22 -3.44 10.31
N ASP A 171 8.89 -2.61 9.51
CA ASP A 171 8.38 -2.09 8.22
C ASP A 171 9.56 -1.76 7.29
N ALA A 172 9.30 -1.84 5.99
CA ALA A 172 10.23 -1.42 4.95
C ALA A 172 9.45 -0.88 3.77
N MET A 173 9.93 0.21 3.19
CA MET A 173 9.29 0.87 2.06
C MET A 173 10.31 1.27 0.99
N VAL A 174 9.88 1.33 -0.25
CA VAL A 174 10.63 1.94 -1.34
C VAL A 174 10.11 3.37 -1.52
N MET A 175 11.03 4.33 -1.47
CA MET A 175 10.72 5.74 -1.77
C MET A 175 10.77 5.92 -3.27
N GLY A 176 9.59 5.95 -3.90
CA GLY A 176 9.46 6.12 -5.35
C GLY A 176 8.03 5.96 -5.84
N ALA A 177 7.83 6.12 -7.13
CA ALA A 177 6.54 5.97 -7.78
C ALA A 177 6.45 4.64 -8.52
N ASP A 178 5.30 3.99 -8.44
CA ASP A 178 5.03 2.79 -9.21
C ASP A 178 5.02 3.07 -10.71
N TYR A 179 5.29 2.03 -11.51
CA TYR A 179 5.00 2.06 -12.93
C TYR A 179 3.49 2.18 -13.17
N SER A 180 3.15 2.97 -14.14
CA SER A 180 1.77 3.18 -14.58
C SER A 180 1.73 3.30 -16.10
N MET A 181 0.66 2.80 -16.70
CA MET A 181 0.36 3.10 -18.08
C MET A 181 -0.17 4.53 -18.17
N ARG A 182 0.54 5.38 -18.87
CA ARG A 182 0.20 6.80 -19.10
C ARG A 182 -0.53 6.93 -20.41
N ILE A 183 -1.70 7.55 -20.35
CA ILE A 183 -2.55 7.82 -21.50
C ILE A 183 -2.72 9.33 -21.61
N TRP A 184 -2.01 9.92 -22.55
CA TRP A 184 -2.04 11.36 -22.83
C TRP A 184 -3.09 11.64 -23.90
N LEU A 185 -4.26 12.09 -23.46
CA LEU A 185 -5.38 12.40 -24.33
C LEU A 185 -5.08 13.65 -25.15
N ASP A 186 -5.39 13.60 -26.45
CA ASP A 186 -5.28 14.74 -27.37
C ASP A 186 -6.65 15.43 -27.49
N PRO A 187 -6.83 16.64 -26.94
CA PRO A 187 -8.12 17.31 -26.92
C PRO A 187 -8.66 17.65 -28.33
N GLU A 188 -7.79 17.94 -29.31
CA GLU A 188 -8.18 18.28 -30.67
C GLU A 188 -8.76 17.04 -31.36
N LYS A 189 -8.06 15.90 -31.29
CA LYS A 189 -8.54 14.64 -31.85
C LYS A 189 -9.78 14.13 -31.15
N MET A 190 -9.86 14.28 -29.82
CA MET A 190 -11.08 13.93 -29.08
C MET A 190 -12.28 14.74 -29.55
N ALA A 191 -12.11 16.03 -29.77
CA ALA A 191 -13.18 16.90 -30.28
C ALA A 191 -13.58 16.52 -31.69
N GLU A 192 -12.62 16.19 -32.57
CA GLU A 192 -12.87 15.76 -33.96
C GLU A 192 -13.75 14.47 -33.98
N TYR A 193 -13.48 13.49 -33.12
CA TYR A 193 -14.23 12.25 -33.02
C TYR A 193 -15.43 12.32 -32.07
N GLY A 194 -15.65 13.45 -31.38
CA GLY A 194 -16.76 13.67 -30.46
C GLY A 194 -16.68 12.83 -29.18
N PHE A 195 -15.48 12.66 -28.63
CA PHE A 195 -15.25 12.01 -27.34
C PHE A 195 -15.04 13.01 -26.21
N VAL A 196 -15.46 12.64 -25.01
CA VAL A 196 -15.10 13.31 -23.76
C VAL A 196 -14.25 12.38 -22.89
N PRO A 197 -13.43 12.88 -21.97
CA PRO A 197 -12.55 12.05 -21.14
C PRO A 197 -13.26 10.95 -20.37
N THR A 198 -14.50 11.19 -19.95
CA THR A 198 -15.35 10.21 -19.24
C THR A 198 -15.68 8.99 -20.09
N ASP A 199 -15.88 9.17 -21.41
CA ASP A 199 -16.16 8.06 -22.33
C ASP A 199 -14.97 7.12 -22.40
N ILE A 200 -13.77 7.71 -22.53
CA ILE A 200 -12.51 6.94 -22.59
C ILE A 200 -12.27 6.21 -21.28
N SER A 201 -12.51 6.87 -20.14
CA SER A 201 -12.39 6.24 -18.82
C SER A 201 -13.35 5.06 -18.64
N GLY A 202 -14.57 5.19 -19.14
CA GLY A 202 -15.58 4.12 -19.13
C GLY A 202 -15.12 2.91 -19.95
N VAL A 203 -14.69 3.14 -21.18
CA VAL A 203 -14.20 2.07 -22.07
C VAL A 203 -12.97 1.36 -21.49
N LEU A 204 -12.05 2.13 -20.90
CA LEU A 204 -10.87 1.59 -20.21
C LEU A 204 -11.26 0.70 -19.02
N ALA A 205 -12.22 1.14 -18.22
CA ALA A 205 -12.72 0.37 -17.08
C ALA A 205 -13.37 -0.95 -17.54
N ASP A 206 -14.09 -0.93 -18.66
CA ASP A 206 -14.79 -2.11 -19.20
C ASP A 206 -13.85 -3.11 -19.88
N GLN A 207 -12.82 -2.62 -20.58
CA GLN A 207 -11.93 -3.48 -21.38
C GLN A 207 -10.64 -3.90 -20.66
N ASN A 208 -10.21 -3.17 -19.61
CA ASN A 208 -9.01 -3.48 -18.83
C ASN A 208 -9.36 -4.10 -17.47
N ILE A 209 -10.17 -5.15 -17.49
CA ILE A 209 -10.58 -5.88 -16.29
C ILE A 209 -10.02 -7.31 -16.32
N GLU A 210 -9.91 -7.90 -15.14
CA GLU A 210 -9.67 -9.32 -15.01
C GLU A 210 -11.01 -10.02 -14.74
N ALA A 211 -11.46 -10.85 -15.69
CA ALA A 211 -12.72 -11.54 -15.60
C ALA A 211 -12.50 -13.07 -15.55
N ALA A 212 -13.32 -13.75 -14.81
CA ALA A 212 -13.41 -15.20 -14.81
C ALA A 212 -14.62 -15.63 -15.65
N PRO A 213 -14.46 -15.88 -16.97
CA PRO A 213 -15.59 -16.11 -17.88
C PRO A 213 -16.29 -17.44 -17.66
N GLY A 214 -15.74 -18.31 -16.77
CA GLY A 214 -16.32 -19.61 -16.45
C GLY A 214 -15.95 -20.72 -17.43
N THR A 215 -16.80 -21.72 -17.53
CA THR A 215 -16.60 -22.92 -18.34
C THR A 215 -17.80 -23.15 -19.30
N ILE A 216 -17.51 -23.69 -20.46
CA ILE A 216 -18.54 -24.10 -21.46
C ILE A 216 -18.65 -25.61 -21.47
N GLY A 217 -19.86 -26.15 -21.53
CA GLY A 217 -20.12 -27.59 -21.65
C GLY A 217 -20.77 -28.25 -20.43
N GLU A 218 -21.05 -27.50 -19.37
CA GLU A 218 -21.62 -28.02 -18.11
C GLU A 218 -23.03 -28.60 -18.24
N ARG A 219 -23.82 -28.21 -19.25
CA ARG A 219 -25.22 -28.61 -19.42
C ARG A 219 -25.52 -29.53 -20.60
N ASN A 220 -24.54 -29.88 -21.40
CA ASN A 220 -24.70 -30.77 -22.50
C ASN A 220 -24.09 -32.13 -22.17
N ASN A 221 -24.71 -33.20 -22.70
CA ASN A 221 -24.28 -34.60 -22.55
C ASN A 221 -22.88 -34.85 -23.19
N ASN A 222 -22.07 -33.83 -23.33
CA ASN A 222 -20.72 -33.88 -23.89
C ASN A 222 -19.71 -34.18 -22.77
N THR A 223 -18.81 -35.11 -23.11
CA THR A 223 -17.75 -35.62 -22.21
C THR A 223 -16.67 -34.56 -21.89
N TYR A 224 -16.69 -33.41 -22.55
CA TYR A 224 -15.64 -32.41 -22.44
C TYR A 224 -16.19 -31.07 -21.96
N GLN A 225 -15.51 -30.50 -20.94
CA GLN A 225 -15.72 -29.17 -20.41
C GLN A 225 -14.52 -28.27 -20.81
N TYR A 226 -14.80 -27.13 -21.40
CA TYR A 226 -13.77 -26.17 -21.81
C TYR A 226 -13.73 -24.96 -20.84
N THR A 227 -12.62 -24.76 -20.19
CA THR A 227 -12.38 -23.54 -19.39
C THR A 227 -12.05 -22.39 -20.33
N MET A 228 -12.86 -21.34 -20.29
CA MET A 228 -12.57 -20.13 -21.04
C MET A 228 -11.46 -19.36 -20.33
N ARG A 229 -10.49 -18.87 -21.11
CA ARG A 229 -9.46 -17.94 -20.63
C ARG A 229 -9.74 -16.56 -21.18
N TYR A 230 -9.85 -15.59 -20.30
CA TYR A 230 -9.84 -14.19 -20.65
C TYR A 230 -8.39 -13.68 -20.67
N ARG A 231 -8.10 -12.70 -21.55
CA ARG A 231 -6.72 -12.20 -21.72
C ARG A 231 -6.20 -11.45 -20.50
N GLY A 232 -7.10 -11.03 -19.61
CA GLY A 232 -6.76 -10.30 -18.40
C GLY A 232 -6.45 -8.83 -18.65
N ARG A 233 -5.80 -8.21 -17.68
CA ARG A 233 -5.38 -6.81 -17.77
C ARG A 233 -4.33 -6.63 -18.85
N LEU A 234 -4.42 -5.52 -19.56
CA LEU A 234 -3.46 -5.13 -20.58
C LEU A 234 -2.14 -4.69 -19.92
N THR A 235 -1.02 -5.06 -20.53
CA THR A 235 0.31 -4.89 -19.95
C THR A 235 1.29 -4.10 -20.82
N SER A 236 0.98 -3.90 -22.10
CA SER A 236 1.86 -3.17 -23.01
C SER A 236 1.16 -1.97 -23.65
N PRO A 237 1.89 -0.89 -23.99
CA PRO A 237 1.33 0.28 -24.67
C PRO A 237 0.54 -0.09 -25.92
N GLU A 238 1.04 -1.01 -26.74
CA GLU A 238 0.41 -1.44 -28.01
C GLU A 238 -0.96 -2.10 -27.77
N GLN A 239 -1.12 -2.80 -26.63
CA GLN A 239 -2.41 -3.40 -26.28
C GLN A 239 -3.42 -2.32 -25.92
N PHE A 240 -3.01 -1.27 -25.22
CA PHE A 240 -3.85 -0.12 -24.89
C PHE A 240 -4.19 0.69 -26.13
N GLU A 241 -3.24 0.93 -27.04
CA GLU A 241 -3.48 1.62 -28.32
C GLU A 241 -4.58 0.94 -29.15
N ASN A 242 -4.64 -0.39 -29.08
CA ASN A 242 -5.62 -1.21 -29.81
C ASN A 242 -7.00 -1.30 -29.15
N ILE A 243 -7.23 -0.66 -28.00
CA ILE A 243 -8.56 -0.58 -27.38
C ILE A 243 -9.52 0.13 -28.34
N VAL A 244 -10.66 -0.50 -28.62
CA VAL A 244 -11.71 0.05 -29.49
C VAL A 244 -12.57 1.00 -28.67
N LEU A 245 -12.56 2.28 -29.05
CA LEU A 245 -13.41 3.30 -28.42
C LEU A 245 -14.81 3.34 -29.05
N ARG A 246 -14.88 3.26 -30.38
CA ARG A 246 -16.13 3.26 -31.13
C ARG A 246 -15.99 2.46 -32.44
N SER A 247 -17.04 1.77 -32.82
CA SER A 247 -17.18 1.15 -34.14
C SER A 247 -18.33 1.81 -34.87
N ASN A 248 -18.10 2.23 -36.12
CA ASN A 248 -19.13 2.81 -36.99
C ASN A 248 -19.84 1.71 -37.76
N GLU A 249 -21.07 1.99 -38.24
CA GLU A 249 -21.86 1.05 -39.07
C GLU A 249 -21.16 0.72 -40.37
N ASP A 250 -20.34 1.60 -40.90
CA ASP A 250 -19.53 1.40 -42.12
C ASP A 250 -18.26 0.56 -41.91
N GLY A 251 -18.07 -0.03 -40.69
CA GLY A 251 -16.92 -0.85 -40.37
C GLY A 251 -15.67 -0.08 -39.98
N GLY A 252 -15.73 1.25 -39.88
CA GLY A 252 -14.64 2.08 -39.33
C GLY A 252 -14.52 1.86 -37.81
N VAL A 253 -13.29 1.70 -37.32
CA VAL A 253 -13.00 1.49 -35.90
C VAL A 253 -12.09 2.61 -35.43
N ILE A 254 -12.52 3.35 -34.40
CA ILE A 254 -11.69 4.34 -33.70
C ILE A 254 -11.06 3.68 -32.50
N ARG A 255 -9.75 3.76 -32.41
CA ARG A 255 -8.96 3.14 -31.32
C ARG A 255 -8.43 4.20 -30.37
N LEU A 256 -8.01 3.77 -29.18
CA LEU A 256 -7.43 4.68 -28.20
C LEU A 256 -6.16 5.37 -28.71
N GLY A 257 -5.34 4.66 -29.50
CA GLY A 257 -4.14 5.23 -30.12
C GLY A 257 -4.44 6.36 -31.14
N ASP A 258 -5.68 6.44 -31.68
CA ASP A 258 -6.06 7.51 -32.60
C ASP A 258 -6.26 8.85 -31.87
N VAL A 259 -6.65 8.82 -30.59
CA VAL A 259 -6.98 10.00 -29.77
C VAL A 259 -6.03 10.23 -28.59
N ALA A 260 -5.05 9.34 -28.39
CA ALA A 260 -4.14 9.42 -27.27
C ALA A 260 -2.75 8.88 -27.61
N ARG A 261 -1.73 9.39 -26.89
CA ARG A 261 -0.40 8.79 -26.84
C ARG A 261 -0.29 7.95 -25.57
N ILE A 262 0.20 6.72 -25.71
CA ILE A 262 0.29 5.77 -24.62
C ILE A 262 1.75 5.38 -24.37
N GLU A 263 2.16 5.45 -23.12
CA GLU A 263 3.53 5.11 -22.73
C GLU A 263 3.55 4.51 -21.32
N LEU A 264 4.53 3.64 -21.05
CA LEU A 264 4.83 3.18 -19.71
C LEU A 264 5.66 4.24 -19.01
N GLY A 265 5.22 4.70 -17.86
CA GLY A 265 5.90 5.76 -17.11
C GLY A 265 5.65 5.65 -15.62
N ARG A 266 6.08 6.65 -14.86
CA ARG A 266 5.85 6.73 -13.41
C ARG A 266 4.42 7.16 -13.11
N MET A 267 3.86 6.64 -12.03
CA MET A 267 2.49 6.99 -11.61
C MET A 267 2.35 8.46 -11.25
N THR A 268 3.37 9.06 -10.65
CA THR A 268 3.44 10.48 -10.30
C THR A 268 4.77 11.08 -10.74
N TYR A 269 4.71 12.33 -11.25
CA TYR A 269 5.88 13.19 -11.46
C TYR A 269 5.79 14.30 -10.43
N GLY A 270 6.43 14.11 -9.30
CA GLY A 270 6.49 15.09 -8.22
C GLY A 270 7.79 14.99 -7.48
#